data_a4784e14441bf5d8e9cb4e2438566489
#
_entry.id   a4784e14441bf5d8e9cb4e2438566489
#
_cell.length_a   1.000
_cell.length_b   1.000
_cell.length_c   1.000
_cell.angle_alpha   90.00
_cell.angle_beta   90.00
_cell.angle_gamma   90.00
#
_symmetry.space_group_name_H-M   'P 1'
#
loop_
_entity.id
_entity.type
_entity.pdbx_description
1 polymer ?
#
loop_
_entity_poly.entity_id
_entity_poly.type
_entity_poly.pdbx_seq_one_letter_code
_entity_poly.pdbx_strand_id
1 'polypeptide(L)'
;TRFEREVQLCSRLSHPNTIEIYDYGRTREGTFYYAMEYLDGLSLEQLVGTQGRLPVSRAVHALRQVCGSLKEAHDHGLVHRDVKPHNLMLCRHGGEVDVVKVLDFGLVKEDANAHTRDITQFARVLGTPLYMAPERLRDPADADVRADIYALGAVAFFLLTGRRVFETQSDHDLVHKVLNE
;
A
#
# COMPACT_ATOMS: atom_id res chain seq x y z
N THR A 1 5.99 -4.87 -20.34
CA THR A 1 6.74 -5.01 -19.07
C THR A 1 5.84 -5.56 -17.97
N ARG A 2 6.42 -6.06 -16.83
CA ARG A 2 5.64 -6.54 -15.67
C ARG A 2 4.73 -5.42 -15.14
N PHE A 3 5.24 -4.21 -15.04
CA PHE A 3 4.51 -3.02 -14.62
C PHE A 3 3.24 -2.76 -15.47
N GLU A 4 3.34 -2.84 -16.80
CA GLU A 4 2.18 -2.68 -17.69
C GLU A 4 1.11 -3.74 -17.44
N ARG A 5 1.54 -4.98 -17.17
CA ARG A 5 0.62 -6.06 -16.82
C ARG A 5 -0.09 -5.79 -15.48
N GLU A 6 0.63 -5.27 -14.49
CA GLU A 6 0.06 -4.91 -13.18
C GLU A 6 -0.95 -3.77 -13.32
N VAL A 7 -0.64 -2.70 -14.06
CA VAL A 7 -1.61 -1.63 -14.37
C VAL A 7 -2.83 -2.20 -15.12
N GLN A 8 -2.63 -3.09 -16.08
CA GLN A 8 -3.73 -3.75 -16.80
C GLN A 8 -4.60 -4.61 -15.88
N LEU A 9 -4.02 -5.27 -14.87
CA LEU A 9 -4.80 -6.00 -13.87
C LEU A 9 -5.55 -5.04 -12.94
N CYS A 10 -4.90 -3.95 -12.48
CA CYS A 10 -5.54 -2.92 -11.66
C CYS A 10 -6.74 -2.29 -12.38
N SER A 11 -6.62 -1.99 -13.68
CA SER A 11 -7.73 -1.39 -14.44
C SER A 11 -8.96 -2.30 -14.62
N ARG A 12 -8.86 -3.58 -14.23
CA ARG A 12 -9.98 -4.53 -14.23
C ARG A 12 -10.68 -4.64 -12.88
N LEU A 13 -10.07 -4.09 -11.81
CA LEU A 13 -10.69 -4.05 -10.50
C LEU A 13 -11.86 -3.05 -10.53
N SER A 14 -12.97 -3.41 -9.93
CA SER A 14 -14.22 -2.64 -9.94
C SER A 14 -14.76 -2.33 -8.55
N HIS A 15 -14.07 -2.78 -7.51
CA HIS A 15 -14.50 -2.55 -6.13
C HIS A 15 -14.57 -1.04 -5.82
N PRO A 16 -15.63 -0.54 -5.21
CA PRO A 16 -15.81 0.90 -4.96
C PRO A 16 -14.71 1.52 -4.11
N ASN A 17 -14.00 0.72 -3.35
CA ASN A 17 -12.86 1.17 -2.52
C ASN A 17 -11.49 0.97 -3.21
N THR A 18 -11.44 0.60 -4.49
CA THR A 18 -10.24 0.59 -5.31
C THR A 18 -10.18 1.86 -6.15
N ILE A 19 -8.98 2.44 -6.33
CA ILE A 19 -8.79 3.57 -7.26
C ILE A 19 -9.18 3.18 -8.67
N GLU A 20 -10.00 4.01 -9.34
CA GLU A 20 -10.37 3.78 -10.73
C GLU A 20 -9.30 4.31 -11.66
N ILE A 21 -8.82 3.46 -12.59
CA ILE A 21 -7.86 3.84 -13.63
C ILE A 21 -8.62 4.00 -14.94
N TYR A 22 -8.63 5.22 -15.48
CA TYR A 22 -9.35 5.58 -16.71
C TYR A 22 -8.57 5.25 -17.98
N ASP A 23 -7.26 5.45 -17.94
CA ASP A 23 -6.39 5.27 -19.11
C ASP A 23 -4.96 5.01 -18.67
N TYR A 24 -4.19 4.32 -19.50
CA TYR A 24 -2.76 4.12 -19.32
C TYR A 24 -2.06 3.91 -20.65
N GLY A 25 -0.79 4.28 -20.76
CA GLY A 25 -0.05 4.16 -22.00
C GLY A 25 1.38 4.64 -21.90
N ARG A 26 1.98 4.87 -23.08
CA ARG A 26 3.31 5.49 -23.20
C ARG A 26 3.24 6.74 -24.03
N THR A 27 3.99 7.76 -23.61
CA THR A 27 4.21 8.94 -24.44
C THR A 27 5.07 8.60 -25.65
N ARG A 28 5.18 9.54 -26.58
CA ARG A 28 6.06 9.37 -27.78
C ARG A 28 7.55 9.20 -27.37
N GLU A 29 7.93 9.74 -26.24
CA GLU A 29 9.28 9.63 -25.67
C GLU A 29 9.49 8.32 -24.88
N GLY A 30 8.46 7.45 -24.80
CA GLY A 30 8.53 6.16 -24.13
C GLY A 30 8.21 6.21 -22.62
N THR A 31 7.88 7.39 -22.06
CA THR A 31 7.48 7.53 -20.65
C THR A 31 6.12 6.90 -20.43
N PHE A 32 6.01 6.01 -19.45
CA PHE A 32 4.73 5.41 -19.07
C PHE A 32 3.89 6.42 -18.28
N TYR A 33 2.57 6.44 -18.55
CA TYR A 33 1.60 7.23 -17.80
C TYR A 33 0.35 6.41 -17.53
N TYR A 34 -0.39 6.78 -16.50
CA TYR A 34 -1.77 6.36 -16.27
C TYR A 34 -2.59 7.54 -15.74
N ALA A 35 -3.88 7.56 -16.07
CA ALA A 35 -4.85 8.53 -15.61
C ALA A 35 -5.85 7.82 -14.69
N MET A 36 -6.13 8.41 -13.55
CA MET A 36 -7.01 7.84 -12.53
C MET A 36 -8.01 8.88 -12.02
N GLU A 37 -9.01 8.43 -11.27
CA GLU A 37 -9.95 9.32 -10.61
C GLU A 37 -9.24 10.31 -9.68
N TYR A 38 -9.76 11.53 -9.62
CA TYR A 38 -9.32 12.54 -8.66
C TYR A 38 -10.03 12.31 -7.33
N LEU A 39 -9.27 12.28 -6.24
CA LEU A 39 -9.80 12.05 -4.90
C LEU A 39 -9.74 13.33 -4.06
N ASP A 40 -10.91 13.82 -3.63
CA ASP A 40 -11.02 14.90 -2.65
C ASP A 40 -10.97 14.29 -1.23
N GLY A 41 -9.80 14.29 -0.62
CA GLY A 41 -9.59 13.66 0.68
C GLY A 41 -8.16 13.76 1.20
N LEU A 42 -7.90 13.02 2.26
CA LEU A 42 -6.59 12.91 2.91
C LEU A 42 -6.14 11.45 2.95
N SER A 43 -4.84 11.20 2.85
CA SER A 43 -4.32 9.87 3.19
C SER A 43 -4.52 9.59 4.68
N LEU A 44 -4.63 8.33 5.06
CA LEU A 44 -4.72 7.94 6.47
C LEU A 44 -3.49 8.40 7.28
N GLU A 45 -2.33 8.54 6.61
CA GLU A 45 -1.13 9.12 7.23
C GLU A 45 -1.31 10.60 7.58
N GLN A 46 -1.80 11.40 6.63
CA GLN A 46 -2.10 12.82 6.85
C GLN A 46 -3.20 12.99 7.90
N LEU A 47 -4.24 12.15 7.86
CA LEU A 47 -5.34 12.21 8.81
C LEU A 47 -4.85 11.98 10.24
N VAL A 48 -4.09 10.91 10.49
CA VAL A 48 -3.53 10.62 11.82
C VAL A 48 -2.49 11.67 12.22
N GLY A 49 -1.70 12.16 11.28
CA GLY A 49 -0.73 13.23 11.52
C GLY A 49 -1.37 14.54 11.98
N THR A 50 -2.58 14.86 11.53
CA THR A 50 -3.31 16.11 11.86
C THR A 50 -4.28 15.96 13.02
N GLN A 51 -4.95 14.81 13.14
CA GLN A 51 -6.03 14.60 14.13
C GLN A 51 -5.65 13.64 15.28
N GLY A 52 -4.48 13.01 15.19
CA GLY A 52 -4.07 11.93 16.09
C GLY A 52 -4.78 10.61 15.77
N ARG A 53 -4.75 9.69 16.73
CA ARG A 53 -5.37 8.35 16.59
C ARG A 53 -6.86 8.43 16.27
N LEU A 54 -7.35 7.49 15.48
CA LEU A 54 -8.76 7.42 15.14
C LEU A 54 -9.60 6.73 16.25
N PRO A 55 -10.87 7.10 16.42
CA PRO A 55 -11.83 6.30 17.17
C PRO A 55 -11.92 4.87 16.61
N VAL A 56 -12.08 3.88 17.48
CA VAL A 56 -12.10 2.46 17.08
C VAL A 56 -13.13 2.19 15.98
N SER A 57 -14.34 2.73 16.11
CA SER A 57 -15.41 2.55 15.11
C SER A 57 -14.99 3.07 13.72
N ARG A 58 -14.33 4.24 13.68
CA ARG A 58 -13.86 4.85 12.41
C ARG A 58 -12.70 4.06 11.81
N ALA A 59 -11.76 3.60 12.63
CA ALA A 59 -10.66 2.74 12.18
C ALA A 59 -11.20 1.42 11.62
N VAL A 60 -12.13 0.75 12.32
CA VAL A 60 -12.75 -0.50 11.83
C VAL A 60 -13.53 -0.25 10.54
N HIS A 61 -14.27 0.86 10.42
CA HIS A 61 -14.98 1.22 9.19
C HIS A 61 -14.02 1.35 8.01
N ALA A 62 -12.91 2.07 8.18
CA ALA A 62 -11.88 2.23 7.16
C ALA A 62 -11.23 0.88 6.78
N LEU A 63 -10.80 0.09 7.76
CA LEU A 63 -10.13 -1.18 7.53
C LEU A 63 -11.04 -2.20 6.81
N ARG A 64 -12.33 -2.23 7.11
CA ARG A 64 -13.29 -3.10 6.38
C ARG A 64 -13.35 -2.77 4.90
N GLN A 65 -13.32 -1.51 4.54
CA GLN A 65 -13.31 -1.05 3.15
C GLN A 65 -12.02 -1.46 2.44
N VAL A 66 -10.86 -1.30 3.10
CA VAL A 66 -9.57 -1.77 2.58
C VAL A 66 -9.59 -3.29 2.36
N CYS A 67 -10.11 -4.07 3.32
CA CYS A 67 -10.25 -5.52 3.18
C CYS A 67 -11.08 -5.91 1.96
N GLY A 68 -12.17 -5.18 1.67
CA GLY A 68 -13.00 -5.44 0.48
C GLY A 68 -12.22 -5.26 -0.82
N SER A 69 -11.48 -4.14 -0.94
CA SER A 69 -10.63 -3.84 -2.09
C SER A 69 -9.51 -4.88 -2.27
N LEU A 70 -8.78 -5.20 -1.18
CA LEU A 70 -7.72 -6.21 -1.21
C LEU A 70 -8.26 -7.60 -1.57
N LYS A 71 -9.45 -7.95 -1.07
CA LYS A 71 -10.07 -9.26 -1.38
C LYS A 71 -10.32 -9.41 -2.88
N GLU A 72 -10.92 -8.40 -3.54
CA GLU A 72 -11.13 -8.45 -5.00
C GLU A 72 -9.80 -8.61 -5.73
N ALA A 73 -8.77 -7.83 -5.36
CA ALA A 73 -7.45 -7.91 -5.98
C ALA A 73 -6.84 -9.32 -5.81
N HIS A 74 -6.89 -9.88 -4.62
CA HIS A 74 -6.38 -11.22 -4.31
C HIS A 74 -7.13 -12.32 -5.09
N ASP A 75 -8.46 -12.21 -5.23
CA ASP A 75 -9.28 -13.12 -6.03
C ASP A 75 -8.87 -13.09 -7.53
N HIS A 76 -8.31 -11.97 -8.00
CA HIS A 76 -7.75 -11.82 -9.35
C HIS A 76 -6.25 -12.13 -9.45
N GLY A 77 -5.64 -12.65 -8.38
CA GLY A 77 -4.23 -13.00 -8.33
C GLY A 77 -3.27 -11.79 -8.26
N LEU A 78 -3.79 -10.63 -7.87
CA LEU A 78 -3.01 -9.41 -7.69
C LEU A 78 -2.74 -9.16 -6.21
N VAL A 79 -1.46 -9.12 -5.82
CA VAL A 79 -1.01 -8.74 -4.48
C VAL A 79 -0.62 -7.26 -4.49
N HIS A 80 -1.08 -6.48 -3.52
CA HIS A 80 -0.84 -5.04 -3.47
C HIS A 80 0.64 -4.70 -3.20
N ARG A 81 1.27 -5.39 -2.27
CA ARG A 81 2.69 -5.28 -1.91
C ARG A 81 3.15 -3.97 -1.27
N ASP A 82 2.35 -2.92 -1.25
CA ASP A 82 2.70 -1.62 -0.66
C ASP A 82 1.53 -1.02 0.13
N VAL A 83 0.83 -1.87 0.92
CA VAL A 83 -0.23 -1.40 1.82
C VAL A 83 0.40 -0.58 2.94
N LYS A 84 0.06 0.71 3.00
CA LYS A 84 0.53 1.66 4.01
C LYS A 84 -0.44 2.84 4.13
N PRO A 85 -0.45 3.60 5.23
CA PRO A 85 -1.40 4.71 5.43
C PRO A 85 -1.34 5.78 4.34
N HIS A 86 -0.19 5.96 3.67
CA HIS A 86 -0.02 6.89 2.56
C HIS A 86 -0.84 6.48 1.31
N ASN A 87 -0.96 5.17 1.04
CA ASN A 87 -1.67 4.61 -0.11
C ASN A 87 -3.16 4.32 0.16
N LEU A 88 -3.67 4.77 1.30
CA LEU A 88 -5.07 4.62 1.71
C LEU A 88 -5.67 6.01 1.89
N MET A 89 -6.49 6.45 0.94
CA MET A 89 -7.14 7.75 0.98
C MET A 89 -8.51 7.64 1.63
N LEU A 90 -8.81 8.56 2.55
CA LEU A 90 -10.14 8.75 3.11
C LEU A 90 -10.74 10.00 2.46
N CYS A 91 -11.78 9.83 1.68
CA CYS A 91 -12.34 10.89 0.84
C CYS A 91 -13.86 11.00 0.95
N ARG A 92 -14.40 12.06 0.33
CA ARG A 92 -15.81 12.18 0.02
C ARG A 92 -16.05 11.64 -1.39
N HIS A 93 -17.01 10.74 -1.54
CA HIS A 93 -17.32 10.16 -2.84
C HIS A 93 -18.83 9.87 -2.95
N GLY A 94 -19.48 10.29 -4.05
CA GLY A 94 -20.89 10.04 -4.27
C GLY A 94 -21.83 10.64 -3.20
N GLY A 95 -21.40 11.69 -2.48
CA GLY A 95 -22.15 12.30 -1.37
C GLY A 95 -21.92 11.63 -0.01
N GLU A 96 -21.19 10.52 0.04
CA GLU A 96 -20.80 9.84 1.29
C GLU A 96 -19.48 10.38 1.82
N VAL A 97 -19.28 10.30 3.13
CA VAL A 97 -18.06 10.64 3.85
C VAL A 97 -17.37 9.36 4.34
N ASP A 98 -16.08 9.49 4.63
CA ASP A 98 -15.27 8.36 5.13
C ASP A 98 -15.21 7.16 4.14
N VAL A 99 -15.27 7.45 2.83
CA VAL A 99 -15.04 6.45 1.79
C VAL A 99 -13.54 6.24 1.62
N VAL A 100 -13.07 5.01 1.81
CA VAL A 100 -11.67 4.68 1.58
C VAL A 100 -11.44 4.32 0.12
N LYS A 101 -10.36 4.83 -0.45
CA LYS A 101 -9.82 4.42 -1.75
C LYS A 101 -8.41 3.87 -1.56
N VAL A 102 -8.19 2.66 -2.04
CA VAL A 102 -6.88 1.99 -2.05
C VAL A 102 -6.16 2.35 -3.34
N LEU A 103 -4.95 2.91 -3.22
CA LEU A 103 -4.12 3.39 -4.33
C LEU A 103 -2.98 2.42 -4.64
N ASP A 104 -2.41 2.54 -5.85
CA ASP A 104 -1.10 2.01 -6.25
C ASP A 104 -0.89 0.50 -6.02
N PHE A 105 -1.84 -0.32 -6.46
CA PHE A 105 -1.69 -1.78 -6.47
C PHE A 105 -0.47 -2.21 -7.30
N GLY A 106 0.50 -2.84 -6.64
CA GLY A 106 1.61 -3.53 -7.30
C GLY A 106 2.54 -2.65 -8.17
N LEU A 107 2.31 -1.33 -8.22
CA LEU A 107 3.09 -0.39 -9.05
C LEU A 107 4.50 -0.12 -8.53
N VAL A 108 4.92 -0.84 -7.48
CA VAL A 108 6.28 -0.72 -6.94
C VAL A 108 7.26 -1.18 -8.01
N LYS A 109 8.14 -0.29 -8.41
CA LYS A 109 9.30 -0.56 -9.28
C LYS A 109 10.16 -1.65 -8.64
N GLU A 110 9.95 -2.91 -9.02
CA GLU A 110 11.03 -3.86 -8.93
C GLU A 110 12.02 -3.48 -10.05
N ASP A 111 13.02 -2.67 -9.71
CA ASP A 111 14.20 -2.57 -10.54
C ASP A 111 14.78 -3.99 -10.61
N ALA A 112 14.64 -4.63 -11.78
CA ALA A 112 15.06 -6.00 -12.05
C ALA A 112 16.58 -6.24 -11.86
N ASN A 113 17.32 -5.23 -11.46
CA ASN A 113 18.76 -5.24 -11.19
C ASN A 113 19.12 -5.23 -9.69
N ALA A 114 18.14 -5.25 -8.78
CA ALA A 114 18.42 -5.30 -7.34
C ALA A 114 18.80 -6.72 -6.87
N HIS A 115 19.81 -7.33 -7.47
CA HIS A 115 20.56 -8.43 -6.85
C HIS A 115 21.51 -7.89 -5.77
N THR A 116 21.10 -6.85 -5.05
CA THR A 116 21.87 -6.36 -3.90
C THR A 116 21.63 -7.28 -2.72
N ARG A 117 22.70 -7.97 -2.32
CA ARG A 117 22.75 -8.83 -1.12
C ARG A 117 22.58 -8.05 0.20
N ASP A 118 22.40 -6.74 0.13
CA ASP A 118 22.21 -5.87 1.29
C ASP A 118 20.72 -5.58 1.48
N ILE A 119 20.11 -6.26 2.47
CA ILE A 119 18.71 -6.14 2.86
C ILE A 119 18.33 -4.67 3.15
N THR A 120 19.26 -3.88 3.71
CA THR A 120 19.04 -2.47 4.05
C THR A 120 18.96 -1.58 2.80
N GLN A 121 19.82 -1.81 1.82
CA GLN A 121 19.77 -1.10 0.53
C GLN A 121 18.53 -1.48 -0.26
N PHE A 122 18.14 -2.74 -0.19
CA PHE A 122 16.91 -3.28 -0.77
C PHE A 122 15.65 -2.64 -0.14
N ALA A 123 15.59 -2.54 1.18
CA ALA A 123 14.49 -1.88 1.89
C ALA A 123 14.33 -0.40 1.49
N ARG A 124 15.42 0.32 1.21
CA ARG A 124 15.39 1.71 0.70
C ARG A 124 14.83 1.81 -0.72
N VAL A 125 15.14 0.85 -1.58
CA VAL A 125 14.67 0.84 -2.98
C VAL A 125 13.18 0.49 -3.07
N LEU A 126 12.69 -0.41 -2.21
CA LEU A 126 11.30 -0.88 -2.20
C LEU A 126 10.30 0.03 -1.48
N GLY A 127 10.78 1.04 -0.76
CA GLY A 127 9.94 1.93 0.05
C GLY A 127 10.12 1.70 1.55
N THR A 128 9.35 2.39 2.35
CA THR A 128 9.49 2.41 3.81
C THR A 128 9.21 1.03 4.41
N PRO A 129 10.19 0.32 4.99
CA PRO A 129 10.01 -1.05 5.48
C PRO A 129 9.10 -1.18 6.71
N LEU A 130 8.56 -0.07 7.21
CA LEU A 130 7.71 0.03 8.39
C LEU A 130 6.43 -0.82 8.35
N TYR A 131 5.94 -1.11 7.15
CA TYR A 131 4.71 -1.90 6.91
C TYR A 131 5.00 -3.19 6.16
N MET A 132 6.27 -3.49 5.91
CA MET A 132 6.68 -4.63 5.10
C MET A 132 6.68 -5.90 5.95
N ALA A 133 6.10 -6.97 5.42
CA ALA A 133 6.09 -8.28 6.06
C ALA A 133 7.51 -8.89 6.14
N PRO A 134 7.83 -9.63 7.22
CA PRO A 134 9.17 -10.17 7.43
C PRO A 134 9.63 -11.13 6.31
N GLU A 135 8.73 -11.95 5.75
CA GLU A 135 9.04 -12.82 4.62
C GLU A 135 9.49 -12.02 3.39
N ARG A 136 8.86 -10.87 3.14
CA ARG A 136 9.19 -10.00 2.02
C ARG A 136 10.54 -9.30 2.19
N LEU A 137 10.94 -9.02 3.43
CA LEU A 137 12.30 -8.51 3.74
C LEU A 137 13.37 -9.56 3.50
N ARG A 138 13.04 -10.88 3.68
CA ARG A 138 13.97 -11.98 3.43
C ARG A 138 14.07 -12.30 1.94
N ASP A 139 12.94 -12.40 1.26
CA ASP A 139 12.86 -12.65 -0.18
C ASP A 139 11.68 -11.87 -0.80
N PRO A 140 11.96 -10.87 -1.64
CA PRO A 140 10.90 -10.10 -2.31
C PRO A 140 10.00 -10.93 -3.22
N ALA A 141 10.49 -12.05 -3.74
CA ALA A 141 9.74 -12.92 -4.61
C ALA A 141 8.68 -13.76 -3.85
N ASP A 142 8.85 -13.92 -2.53
CA ASP A 142 7.98 -14.72 -1.64
C ASP A 142 6.75 -13.95 -1.12
N ALA A 143 6.45 -12.77 -1.69
CA ALA A 143 5.32 -11.97 -1.28
C ALA A 143 4.01 -12.53 -1.85
N ASP A 144 3.21 -13.17 -1.00
CA ASP A 144 1.83 -13.56 -1.30
C ASP A 144 0.81 -12.61 -0.62
N VAL A 145 -0.45 -12.97 -0.69
CA VAL A 145 -1.57 -12.19 -0.10
C VAL A 145 -1.42 -11.94 1.41
N ARG A 146 -0.69 -12.80 2.15
CA ARG A 146 -0.45 -12.66 3.58
C ARG A 146 0.40 -11.43 3.90
N ALA A 147 1.30 -11.04 3.00
CA ALA A 147 2.10 -9.82 3.16
C ALA A 147 1.22 -8.56 3.24
N ASP A 148 0.13 -8.49 2.44
CA ASP A 148 -0.84 -7.40 2.52
C ASP A 148 -1.62 -7.42 3.85
N ILE A 149 -1.94 -8.61 4.37
CA ILE A 149 -2.65 -8.76 5.66
C ILE A 149 -1.75 -8.31 6.83
N TYR A 150 -0.46 -8.68 6.81
CA TYR A 150 0.50 -8.16 7.78
C TYR A 150 0.57 -6.63 7.75
N ALA A 151 0.75 -6.06 6.56
CA ALA A 151 0.82 -4.61 6.36
C ALA A 151 -0.47 -3.92 6.85
N LEU A 152 -1.65 -4.50 6.57
CA LEU A 152 -2.93 -3.99 7.07
C LEU A 152 -3.02 -4.04 8.60
N GLY A 153 -2.46 -5.07 9.24
CA GLY A 153 -2.32 -5.15 10.71
C GLY A 153 -1.48 -4.01 11.27
N ALA A 154 -0.35 -3.69 10.64
CA ALA A 154 0.50 -2.56 11.01
C ALA A 154 -0.21 -1.20 10.78
N VAL A 155 -1.00 -1.08 9.70
CA VAL A 155 -1.89 0.09 9.48
C VAL A 155 -2.93 0.19 10.60
N ALA A 156 -3.58 -0.90 10.97
CA ALA A 156 -4.58 -0.92 12.04
C ALA A 156 -3.98 -0.42 13.38
N PHE A 157 -2.78 -0.90 13.73
CA PHE A 157 -2.06 -0.43 14.90
C PHE A 157 -1.81 1.08 14.83
N PHE A 158 -1.33 1.59 13.68
CA PHE A 158 -1.10 3.02 13.48
C PHE A 158 -2.38 3.85 13.64
N LEU A 159 -3.49 3.43 13.05
CA LEU A 159 -4.77 4.14 13.14
C LEU A 159 -5.28 4.22 14.58
N LEU A 160 -5.13 3.14 15.37
CA LEU A 160 -5.66 3.02 16.73
C LEU A 160 -4.78 3.68 17.79
N THR A 161 -3.47 3.78 17.54
CA THR A 161 -2.50 4.28 18.53
C THR A 161 -1.89 5.64 18.16
N GLY A 162 -1.89 6.01 16.87
CA GLY A 162 -1.15 7.14 16.34
C GLY A 162 0.36 6.90 16.26
N ARG A 163 0.82 5.66 16.52
CA ARG A 163 2.23 5.27 16.56
C ARG A 163 2.51 4.15 15.56
N ARG A 164 3.73 4.05 15.08
CA ARG A 164 4.18 2.92 14.26
C ARG A 164 4.45 1.71 15.13
N VAL A 165 4.31 0.49 14.57
CA VAL A 165 4.61 -0.75 15.30
C VAL A 165 6.06 -0.75 15.78
N PHE A 166 6.97 -0.35 14.88
CA PHE A 166 8.39 -0.22 15.19
C PHE A 166 8.80 1.25 15.06
N GLU A 167 9.33 1.82 16.14
CA GLU A 167 9.91 3.15 16.17
C GLU A 167 11.43 3.01 16.27
N THR A 168 12.13 3.46 15.24
CA THR A 168 13.60 3.37 15.17
C THR A 168 14.16 4.57 14.38
N GLN A 169 15.45 4.86 14.58
CA GLN A 169 16.13 5.94 13.90
C GLN A 169 16.98 5.44 12.71
N SER A 170 17.08 4.12 12.51
CA SER A 170 17.84 3.54 11.42
C SER A 170 17.09 2.44 10.70
N ASP A 171 17.24 2.38 9.37
CA ASP A 171 16.65 1.32 8.54
C ASP A 171 17.17 -0.07 8.92
N HIS A 172 18.44 -0.16 9.37
CA HIS A 172 19.05 -1.42 9.80
C HIS A 172 18.38 -1.95 11.09
N ASP A 173 18.17 -1.09 12.09
CA ASP A 173 17.49 -1.44 13.34
C ASP A 173 16.01 -1.82 13.06
N LEU A 174 15.36 -1.12 12.13
CA LEU A 174 14.01 -1.44 11.71
C LEU A 174 13.91 -2.84 11.10
N VAL A 175 14.78 -3.16 10.15
CA VAL A 175 14.82 -4.49 9.54
C VAL A 175 15.07 -5.57 10.59
N HIS A 176 16.01 -5.33 11.52
CA HIS A 176 16.27 -6.26 12.61
C HIS A 176 15.03 -6.51 13.48
N LYS A 177 14.31 -5.46 13.87
CA LYS A 177 13.09 -5.57 14.67
C LYS A 177 12.00 -6.34 13.93
N VAL A 178 11.71 -5.97 12.69
CA VAL A 178 10.68 -6.66 11.88
C VAL A 178 10.97 -8.16 11.72
N LEU A 179 12.25 -8.54 11.67
CA LEU A 179 12.63 -9.95 11.46
C LEU A 179 12.68 -10.77 12.75
N ASN A 180 12.79 -10.16 13.94
CA ASN A 180 13.11 -10.86 15.18
C ASN A 180 12.17 -10.56 16.36
N GLU A 181 11.36 -9.51 16.30
CA GLU A 181 10.35 -9.15 17.31
C GLU A 181 8.92 -9.39 16.80
#